data_2fd468e50e4df1db59b4457e4a56f100
#
_entry.id   2fd468e50e4df1db59b4457e4a56f100
#
_cell.length_a   1.000
_cell.length_b   1.000
_cell.length_c   1.000
_cell.angle_alpha   90.00
_cell.angle_beta   90.00
_cell.angle_gamma   90.00
#
_symmetry.space_group_name_H-M   'P 1'
#
loop_
_entity.id
_entity.type
_entity.pdbx_description
1 polymer ?
#
loop_
_entity_poly.entity_id
_entity_poly.type
_entity_poly.pdbx_seq_one_letter_code
_entity_poly.pdbx_strand_id
1 'polypeptide(L)'
;MTTKNYFKPTDQGEYAIAIDGNRTIFGAGALTEVGAHAKNIGMRRVALYTDPQVGRLPLLETVVKSLRDKGIKVSIFDGVEIEPSDRSLKAAIRFAEDNDFDGFVSVGGGSVIDTCKAVSLYAS
;
A
#
# COMPACT_ATOMS: atom_id res chain seq x y z
N MET A 1 9.09 13.38 -16.81
CA MET A 1 9.47 12.60 -15.63
C MET A 1 9.19 11.13 -15.87
N THR A 2 10.05 10.30 -15.43
CA THR A 2 9.87 8.88 -15.63
C THR A 2 9.54 8.22 -14.30
N THR A 3 8.67 7.23 -14.35
CA THR A 3 8.31 6.48 -13.16
C THR A 3 9.45 5.60 -12.66
N LYS A 4 10.44 5.32 -13.49
CA LYS A 4 11.52 4.45 -13.06
C LYS A 4 12.35 5.04 -11.92
N ASN A 5 12.30 6.34 -11.69
CA ASN A 5 12.98 6.93 -10.55
C ASN A 5 12.33 6.53 -9.23
N TYR A 6 11.04 6.23 -9.24
CA TYR A 6 10.33 5.80 -8.05
C TYR A 6 10.57 4.33 -7.75
N PHE A 7 10.89 3.56 -8.76
CA PHE A 7 11.07 2.13 -8.60
C PHE A 7 12.53 1.73 -8.52
N LYS A 8 13.39 2.70 -8.36
CA LYS A 8 14.81 2.43 -8.27
C LYS A 8 15.08 1.58 -7.04
N PRO A 9 15.79 0.46 -7.19
CA PRO A 9 16.12 -0.38 -6.03
C PRO A 9 16.95 0.40 -5.03
N THR A 10 16.72 0.12 -3.76
CA THR A 10 17.49 0.69 -2.67
C THR A 10 18.31 -0.41 -2.02
N ASP A 11 19.16 -0.03 -1.09
CA ASP A 11 19.95 -0.99 -0.34
C ASP A 11 19.08 -1.91 0.51
N GLN A 12 17.87 -1.49 0.82
CA GLN A 12 16.92 -2.31 1.56
C GLN A 12 16.07 -3.19 0.66
N GLY A 13 16.45 -3.29 -0.63
CA GLY A 13 15.70 -4.05 -1.59
C GLY A 13 14.80 -3.16 -2.43
N GLU A 14 13.75 -3.73 -2.94
CA GLU A 14 12.92 -3.10 -3.95
C GLU A 14 11.57 -2.68 -3.38
N TYR A 15 11.56 -2.25 -2.14
CA TYR A 15 10.33 -1.84 -1.51
C TYR A 15 9.92 -0.47 -1.97
N ALA A 16 8.64 -0.32 -2.24
CA ALA A 16 8.06 0.95 -2.59
C ALA A 16 6.71 1.06 -1.92
N ILE A 17 6.27 2.28 -1.77
CA ILE A 17 4.95 2.55 -1.24
C ILE A 17 4.16 3.25 -2.34
N ALA A 18 2.95 2.82 -2.55
CA ALA A 18 2.08 3.44 -3.53
C ALA A 18 0.74 3.75 -2.90
N ILE A 19 0.21 4.90 -3.20
CA ILE A 19 -1.14 5.30 -2.81
C ILE A 19 -1.98 5.33 -4.07
N ASP A 20 -2.97 4.47 -4.11
CA ASP A 20 -3.85 4.41 -5.25
C ASP A 20 -5.04 5.33 -5.03
N GLY A 21 -5.41 6.01 -6.06
CA GLY A 21 -6.33 7.11 -5.99
C GLY A 21 -5.69 8.27 -6.74
N ASN A 22 -4.42 8.54 -6.46
CA ASN A 22 -3.62 9.53 -7.16
C ASN A 22 -2.37 8.91 -7.75
N ARG A 23 -2.21 7.62 -7.64
CA ARG A 23 -1.07 6.90 -8.18
C ARG A 23 0.27 7.50 -7.80
N THR A 24 0.38 7.96 -6.58
CA THR A 24 1.62 8.52 -6.08
C THR A 24 2.47 7.40 -5.51
N ILE A 25 3.74 7.39 -5.87
CA ILE A 25 4.68 6.37 -5.43
C ILE A 25 5.80 7.06 -4.65
N PHE A 26 6.10 6.53 -3.48
CA PHE A 26 7.12 7.07 -2.59
C PHE A 26 8.33 6.16 -2.55
N GLY A 27 9.52 6.76 -2.55
CA GLY A 27 10.72 6.02 -2.25
C GLY A 27 10.85 5.80 -0.74
N ALA A 28 11.86 5.00 -0.35
CA ALA A 28 12.02 4.60 1.04
C ALA A 28 12.20 5.78 1.99
N GLY A 29 12.81 6.88 1.53
CA GLY A 29 13.06 8.03 2.39
C GLY A 29 11.84 8.88 2.70
N ALA A 30 10.71 8.64 2.04
CA ALA A 30 9.52 9.47 2.18
C ALA A 30 8.42 8.80 2.99
N LEU A 31 8.72 7.73 3.70
CA LEU A 31 7.70 6.95 4.40
C LEU A 31 6.98 7.73 5.49
N THR A 32 7.65 8.68 6.11
CA THR A 32 7.04 9.48 7.17
C THR A 32 6.05 10.51 6.65
N GLU A 33 6.04 10.75 5.34
CA GLU A 33 5.16 11.74 4.72
C GLU A 33 3.89 11.16 4.15
N VAL A 34 3.74 9.84 4.24
CA VAL A 34 2.61 9.15 3.64
C VAL A 34 1.29 9.62 4.23
N GLY A 35 1.24 9.79 5.54
CA GLY A 35 0.02 10.23 6.22
C GLY A 35 -0.43 11.61 5.78
N ALA A 36 0.52 12.55 5.67
CA ALA A 36 0.18 13.89 5.21
C ALA A 36 -0.35 13.88 3.79
N HIS A 37 0.28 13.09 2.92
CA HIS A 37 -0.16 12.99 1.54
C HIS A 37 -1.56 12.38 1.44
N ALA A 38 -1.79 11.28 2.15
CA ALA A 38 -3.09 10.62 2.13
C ALA A 38 -4.19 11.55 2.65
N LYS A 39 -3.90 12.30 3.70
CA LYS A 39 -4.85 13.27 4.23
C LYS A 39 -5.16 14.36 3.22
N ASN A 40 -4.15 14.84 2.52
CA ASN A 40 -4.34 15.91 1.53
C ASN A 40 -5.26 15.48 0.39
N ILE A 41 -5.24 14.21 0.01
CA ILE A 41 -6.13 13.72 -1.05
C ILE A 41 -7.45 13.18 -0.50
N GLY A 42 -7.71 13.37 0.78
CA GLY A 42 -9.02 13.12 1.36
C GLY A 42 -9.28 11.73 1.88
N MET A 43 -8.25 10.92 2.06
CA MET A 43 -8.42 9.57 2.57
C MET A 43 -8.71 9.57 4.08
N ARG A 44 -9.66 8.76 4.51
CA ARG A 44 -10.03 8.61 5.92
C ARG A 44 -9.90 7.17 6.41
N ARG A 45 -10.16 6.21 5.54
CA ARG A 45 -10.10 4.79 5.86
C ARG A 45 -9.38 4.10 4.73
N VAL A 46 -8.20 3.59 5.02
CA VAL A 46 -7.39 2.97 3.97
C VAL A 46 -7.19 1.49 4.22
N ALA A 47 -7.17 0.75 3.12
CA ALA A 47 -6.71 -0.63 3.11
C ALA A 47 -5.23 -0.61 2.75
N LEU A 48 -4.40 -1.18 3.62
CA LEU A 48 -2.97 -1.28 3.39
C LEU A 48 -2.64 -2.71 3.01
N TYR A 49 -2.09 -2.88 1.83
CA TYR A 49 -1.71 -4.19 1.32
C TYR A 49 -0.21 -4.38 1.40
N THR A 50 0.19 -5.53 1.89
CA THR A 50 1.60 -5.88 1.97
C THR A 50 1.73 -7.41 1.95
N ASP A 51 2.95 -7.91 1.82
CA ASP A 51 3.20 -9.34 1.91
C ASP A 51 3.65 -9.70 3.32
N PRO A 52 3.65 -11.02 3.66
CA PRO A 52 3.99 -11.43 5.03
C PRO A 52 5.40 -11.06 5.46
N GLN A 53 6.33 -10.95 4.52
CA GLN A 53 7.70 -10.61 4.83
C GLN A 53 7.84 -9.13 5.16
N VAL A 54 7.32 -8.27 4.30
CA VAL A 54 7.36 -6.82 4.52
C VAL A 54 6.51 -6.44 5.73
N GLY A 55 5.43 -7.19 5.96
CA GLY A 55 4.57 -6.92 7.10
C GLY A 55 5.26 -7.02 8.45
N ARG A 56 6.42 -7.67 8.51
CA ARG A 56 7.19 -7.80 9.75
C ARG A 56 8.30 -6.76 9.87
N LEU A 57 8.51 -5.96 8.85
CA LEU A 57 9.61 -4.99 8.86
C LEU A 57 9.21 -3.72 9.60
N PRO A 58 10.20 -3.07 10.23
CA PRO A 58 9.92 -1.81 10.93
C PRO A 58 9.35 -0.72 10.02
N LEU A 59 9.66 -0.77 8.73
CA LEU A 59 9.16 0.23 7.80
C LEU A 59 7.64 0.22 7.73
N LEU A 60 7.00 -0.93 7.93
CA LEU A 60 5.55 -0.98 7.91
C LEU A 60 4.97 -0.20 9.08
N GLU A 61 5.57 -0.32 10.26
CA GLU A 61 5.13 0.44 11.43
C GLU A 61 5.25 1.93 11.18
N THR A 62 6.32 2.36 10.52
CA THR A 62 6.51 3.76 10.18
C THR A 62 5.37 4.27 9.30
N VAL A 63 4.98 3.49 8.30
CA VAL A 63 3.89 3.85 7.41
C VAL A 63 2.58 3.92 8.15
N VAL A 64 2.27 2.88 8.93
CA VAL A 64 1.02 2.83 9.67
C VAL A 64 0.92 3.98 10.66
N LYS A 65 2.02 4.26 11.36
CA LYS A 65 2.05 5.36 12.31
C LYS A 65 1.83 6.69 11.61
N SER A 66 2.47 6.89 10.46
CA SER A 66 2.29 8.12 9.68
C SER A 66 0.82 8.34 9.33
N LEU A 67 0.15 7.29 8.88
CA LEU A 67 -1.26 7.39 8.54
C LEU A 67 -2.13 7.65 9.77
N ARG A 68 -1.90 6.91 10.84
CA ARG A 68 -2.71 7.03 12.06
C ARG A 68 -2.51 8.37 12.75
N ASP A 69 -1.31 8.93 12.68
CA ASP A 69 -1.04 10.25 13.27
C ASP A 69 -1.84 11.35 12.59
N LYS A 70 -2.31 11.11 11.38
CA LYS A 70 -3.17 12.06 10.66
C LYS A 70 -4.65 11.74 10.80
N GLY A 71 -5.00 10.83 11.70
CA GLY A 71 -6.39 10.49 11.94
C GLY A 71 -6.98 9.51 10.94
N ILE A 72 -6.15 8.87 10.14
CA ILE A 72 -6.61 7.92 9.13
C ILE A 72 -6.70 6.53 9.74
N LYS A 73 -7.81 5.85 9.53
CA LYS A 73 -7.98 4.47 9.97
C LYS A 73 -7.32 3.54 8.97
N VAL A 74 -6.52 2.62 9.48
CA VAL A 74 -5.74 1.70 8.64
C VAL A 74 -6.13 0.28 8.97
N SER A 75 -6.51 -0.48 7.96
CA SER A 75 -6.68 -1.93 8.07
C SER A 75 -5.65 -2.59 7.18
N ILE A 76 -4.98 -3.60 7.70
CA ILE A 76 -3.83 -4.20 7.05
C ILE A 76 -4.18 -5.57 6.50
N PHE A 77 -3.86 -5.80 5.23
CA PHE A 77 -3.92 -7.11 4.60
C PHE A 77 -2.50 -7.51 4.24
N ASP A 78 -1.95 -8.49 4.93
CA ASP A 78 -0.56 -8.91 4.75
C ASP A 78 -0.44 -10.24 4.03
N GLY A 79 -1.47 -10.64 3.30
CA GLY A 79 -1.52 -11.93 2.63
C GLY A 79 -1.18 -11.90 1.14
N VAL A 80 -0.60 -10.82 0.64
CA VAL A 80 -0.24 -10.77 -0.77
C VAL A 80 0.89 -11.74 -1.05
N GLU A 81 0.74 -12.57 -2.07
CA GLU A 81 1.75 -13.54 -2.46
C GLU A 81 2.67 -12.95 -3.52
N ILE A 82 3.94 -13.36 -3.46
CA ILE A 82 4.94 -12.89 -4.42
C ILE A 82 4.53 -13.28 -5.84
N GLU A 83 3.98 -14.49 -5.99
CA GLU A 83 3.38 -14.92 -7.24
C GLU A 83 1.87 -15.00 -7.01
N PRO A 84 1.15 -13.93 -7.32
CA PRO A 84 -0.28 -13.89 -7.02
C PRO A 84 -1.03 -15.01 -7.73
N SER A 85 -1.87 -15.68 -6.98
CA SER A 85 -2.77 -16.71 -7.50
C SER A 85 -4.19 -16.16 -7.50
N ASP A 86 -5.10 -16.88 -8.14
CA ASP A 86 -6.52 -16.52 -8.07
C ASP A 86 -7.01 -16.45 -6.64
N ARG A 87 -6.52 -17.38 -5.81
CA ARG A 87 -6.91 -17.41 -4.41
C ARG A 87 -6.45 -16.18 -3.66
N SER A 88 -5.19 -15.78 -3.84
CA SER A 88 -4.66 -14.63 -3.13
C SER A 88 -5.31 -13.34 -3.61
N LEU A 89 -5.59 -13.24 -4.90
CA LEU A 89 -6.27 -12.06 -5.43
C LEU A 89 -7.70 -11.98 -4.93
N LYS A 90 -8.42 -13.11 -4.91
CA LYS A 90 -9.79 -13.12 -4.38
C LYS A 90 -9.83 -12.75 -2.92
N ALA A 91 -8.87 -13.21 -2.14
CA ALA A 91 -8.79 -12.85 -0.73
C ALA A 91 -8.56 -11.35 -0.55
N ALA A 92 -7.69 -10.78 -1.37
CA ALA A 92 -7.42 -9.34 -1.31
C ALA A 92 -8.64 -8.53 -1.71
N ILE A 93 -9.37 -8.96 -2.73
CA ILE A 93 -10.60 -8.29 -3.16
C ILE A 93 -11.67 -8.39 -2.07
N ARG A 94 -11.82 -9.56 -1.48
CA ARG A 94 -12.81 -9.75 -0.41
C ARG A 94 -12.52 -8.86 0.78
N PHE A 95 -11.26 -8.69 1.12
CA PHE A 95 -10.87 -7.80 2.20
C PHE A 95 -11.35 -6.38 1.92
N ALA A 96 -11.20 -5.92 0.68
CA ALA A 96 -11.65 -4.59 0.28
C ALA A 96 -13.18 -4.49 0.32
N GLU A 97 -13.88 -5.54 -0.08
CA GLU A 97 -15.34 -5.52 -0.13
C GLU A 97 -15.99 -5.62 1.22
N ASP A 98 -15.34 -6.31 2.16
CA ASP A 98 -15.89 -6.50 3.50
C ASP A 98 -15.78 -5.23 4.35
N ASN A 99 -15.06 -4.24 3.88
CA ASN A 99 -14.84 -2.99 4.59
C ASN A 99 -15.11 -1.83 3.66
N ASP A 100 -15.35 -0.67 4.26
CA ASP A 100 -15.67 0.52 3.49
C ASP A 100 -14.44 1.44 3.46
N PHE A 101 -13.58 1.22 2.46
CA PHE A 101 -12.36 1.98 2.30
C PHE A 101 -12.52 3.09 1.27
N ASP A 102 -11.91 4.23 1.54
CA ASP A 102 -11.86 5.32 0.57
C ASP A 102 -10.45 5.51 -0.01
N GLY A 103 -9.52 4.63 0.32
CA GLY A 103 -8.19 4.69 -0.24
C GLY A 103 -7.46 3.38 -0.08
N PHE A 104 -6.45 3.18 -0.92
CA PHE A 104 -5.64 1.97 -0.94
C PHE A 104 -4.17 2.36 -0.90
N VAL A 105 -3.43 1.73 0.00
CA VAL A 105 -1.99 1.95 0.15
C VAL A 105 -1.31 0.60 0.01
N SER A 106 -0.24 0.54 -0.75
CA SER A 106 0.55 -0.69 -0.87
C SER A 106 1.98 -0.44 -0.42
N VAL A 107 2.52 -1.40 0.32
CA VAL A 107 3.89 -1.36 0.80
C VAL A 107 4.56 -2.66 0.44
N GLY A 108 5.54 -2.61 -0.44
CA GLY A 108 6.24 -3.82 -0.86
C GLY A 108 6.81 -3.70 -2.25
N GLY A 109 7.08 -4.83 -2.86
CA GLY A 109 7.59 -4.89 -4.21
C GLY A 109 6.48 -4.84 -5.25
N GLY A 110 6.85 -5.17 -6.49
CA GLY A 110 5.93 -5.08 -7.61
C GLY A 110 4.68 -5.92 -7.47
N SER A 111 4.81 -7.12 -6.88
CA SER A 111 3.65 -8.01 -6.70
C SER A 111 2.60 -7.39 -5.80
N VAL A 112 3.02 -6.71 -4.74
CA VAL A 112 2.10 -6.06 -3.82
C VAL A 112 1.42 -4.89 -4.51
N ILE A 113 2.20 -4.07 -5.22
CA ILE A 113 1.66 -2.90 -5.92
C ILE A 113 0.66 -3.35 -6.98
N ASP A 114 0.98 -4.38 -7.75
CA ASP A 114 0.09 -4.88 -8.79
C ASP A 114 -1.20 -5.43 -8.21
N THR A 115 -1.12 -6.16 -7.10
CA THR A 115 -2.30 -6.68 -6.43
C THR A 115 -3.20 -5.56 -5.95
N CYS A 116 -2.61 -4.54 -5.34
CA CYS A 116 -3.36 -3.41 -4.85
C CYS A 116 -4.06 -2.65 -5.99
N LYS A 117 -3.38 -2.50 -7.11
CA LYS A 117 -3.99 -1.87 -8.29
C LYS A 117 -5.19 -2.66 -8.78
N ALA A 118 -5.04 -3.97 -8.88
CA ALA A 118 -6.15 -4.82 -9.33
C ALA A 118 -7.34 -4.71 -8.37
N VAL A 119 -7.07 -4.75 -7.07
CA VAL A 119 -8.13 -4.65 -6.06
C VAL A 119 -8.84 -3.31 -6.16
N SER A 120 -8.10 -2.22 -6.31
CA SER A 120 -8.72 -0.89 -6.38
C SER A 120 -9.64 -0.76 -7.58
N LEU A 121 -9.30 -1.40 -8.69
CA LEU A 121 -10.16 -1.40 -9.87
C LEU A 121 -11.45 -2.18 -9.63
N TYR A 122 -11.37 -3.29 -8.89
CA TYR A 122 -12.56 -4.09 -8.59
C TYR A 122 -13.45 -3.45 -7.55
N ALA A 123 -12.85 -2.73 -6.60
CA ALA A 123 -13.59 -2.21 -5.45
C ALA A 123 -14.14 -0.81 -5.67
N SER A 124 -13.75 -0.15 -6.73
CA SER A 124 -14.20 1.23 -6.98
C SER A 124 -15.53 1.34 -7.73
#